data_867f721e63c9e4701bf44ff528c06a9d
#
_entry.id   867f721e63c9e4701bf44ff528c06a9d
#
_cell.length_a   1.000
_cell.length_b   1.000
_cell.length_c   1.000
_cell.angle_alpha   90.00
_cell.angle_beta   90.00
_cell.angle_gamma   90.00
#
_symmetry.space_group_name_H-M   'P 1'
#
loop_
_entity.id
_entity.type
_entity.pdbx_description
1 polymer ?
#
loop_
_entity_poly.entity_id
_entity_poly.type
_entity_poly.pdbx_seq_one_letter_code
_entity_poly.pdbx_strand_id
1 'polypeptide(L)'
;IVSRDWSSDVCSSDLFNPYTNNMLDVKKCLADCEEKMEMSVLHLEDVLSHIRAGKANIHILDEIRVNSYGSMVPLNNVSAITTPDARTIAIKPWDKKMFPIIEKAIIDSNVGIMPENNGEVIRLGIPPLTEDRRRDLTKQCNKEAEECKVAIRNARRDGIEKLKKAIKDGLSEDVEKDAETELQKIHDKQVKKVEELLALKNKEIMTV
;
A
#
# COMPACT_ATOMS: atom_id res chain seq x y z
N ILE A 1 -31.90 -45.75 -41.90
CA ILE A 1 -31.66 -44.44 -41.24
C ILE A 1 -30.56 -44.74 -40.23
N VAL A 2 -29.32 -44.34 -40.57
CA VAL A 2 -28.10 -44.63 -39.80
C VAL A 2 -27.78 -43.39 -38.99
N SER A 3 -27.93 -43.46 -37.66
CA SER A 3 -27.41 -42.47 -36.73
C SER A 3 -25.93 -42.76 -36.53
N ARG A 4 -25.06 -41.82 -36.92
CA ARG A 4 -23.63 -41.84 -36.57
C ARG A 4 -23.45 -41.13 -35.27
N ASP A 5 -23.17 -41.88 -34.21
CA ASP A 5 -22.62 -41.40 -32.97
C ASP A 5 -21.18 -40.94 -33.22
N TRP A 6 -20.96 -39.63 -33.12
CA TRP A 6 -19.63 -39.05 -32.98
C TRP A 6 -19.27 -39.04 -31.50
N SER A 7 -18.78 -40.13 -30.98
CA SER A 7 -18.02 -40.10 -29.74
C SER A 7 -16.66 -39.50 -30.07
N SER A 8 -16.47 -38.28 -29.67
CA SER A 8 -15.17 -37.62 -29.70
C SER A 8 -14.28 -38.29 -28.67
N ASP A 9 -13.40 -39.16 -29.16
CA ASP A 9 -12.24 -39.63 -28.42
C ASP A 9 -11.34 -38.42 -28.15
N VAL A 10 -11.55 -37.75 -27.02
CA VAL A 10 -10.56 -36.85 -26.44
C VAL A 10 -9.41 -37.77 -26.03
N CYS A 11 -8.39 -37.79 -26.84
CA CYS A 11 -7.12 -38.48 -26.54
C CYS A 11 -6.60 -37.97 -25.19
N SER A 12 -6.64 -38.82 -24.21
CA SER A 12 -6.08 -38.64 -22.87
C SER A 12 -4.54 -38.63 -22.86
N SER A 13 -3.90 -38.43 -24.03
CA SER A 13 -2.44 -38.33 -24.20
C SER A 13 -1.87 -36.96 -23.95
N ASP A 14 -2.71 -35.89 -23.85
CA ASP A 14 -2.24 -34.54 -23.62
C ASP A 14 -2.01 -34.18 -22.15
N LEU A 15 -2.38 -35.06 -21.23
CA LEU A 15 -2.28 -34.89 -19.79
C LEU A 15 -0.88 -35.18 -19.20
N PHE A 16 0.04 -35.73 -19.99
CA PHE A 16 1.40 -36.10 -19.54
C PHE A 16 2.50 -35.61 -20.48
N ASN A 17 2.40 -34.35 -20.89
CA ASN A 17 3.53 -33.71 -21.56
C ASN A 17 4.42 -32.98 -20.51
N PRO A 18 5.62 -33.49 -20.19
CA PRO A 18 6.49 -32.89 -19.19
C PRO A 18 6.88 -31.44 -19.54
N TYR A 19 6.83 -31.08 -20.82
CA TYR A 19 7.12 -29.73 -21.29
C TYR A 19 6.01 -28.72 -20.94
N THR A 20 4.74 -29.13 -20.88
CA THR A 20 3.63 -28.26 -20.50
C THR A 20 3.59 -28.00 -18.99
N ASN A 21 3.95 -28.98 -18.17
CA ASN A 21 4.07 -28.81 -16.72
C ASN A 21 5.20 -27.84 -16.36
N ASN A 22 6.37 -27.96 -16.99
CA ASN A 22 7.50 -27.09 -16.73
C ASN A 22 7.22 -25.62 -17.12
N MET A 23 6.50 -25.37 -18.22
CA MET A 23 6.07 -24.01 -18.58
C MET A 23 5.03 -23.41 -17.62
N LEU A 24 4.11 -24.23 -17.09
CA LEU A 24 3.16 -23.81 -16.08
C LEU A 24 3.85 -23.43 -14.77
N ASP A 25 4.89 -24.16 -14.37
CA ASP A 25 5.65 -23.90 -13.15
C ASP A 25 6.50 -22.62 -13.27
N VAL A 26 7.05 -22.33 -14.45
CA VAL A 26 7.77 -21.06 -14.72
C VAL A 26 6.83 -19.87 -14.62
N LYS A 27 5.64 -19.94 -15.24
CA LYS A 27 4.66 -18.85 -15.17
C LYS A 27 4.16 -18.62 -13.75
N LYS A 28 3.93 -19.68 -12.97
CA LYS A 28 3.60 -19.56 -11.55
C LYS A 28 4.73 -18.90 -10.76
N CYS A 29 5.97 -19.30 -11.00
CA CYS A 29 7.12 -18.71 -10.33
C CYS A 29 7.27 -17.20 -10.63
N LEU A 30 7.02 -16.79 -11.88
CA LEU A 30 7.03 -15.37 -12.27
C LEU A 30 5.88 -14.60 -11.58
N ALA A 31 4.67 -15.17 -11.57
CA ALA A 31 3.52 -14.58 -10.89
C ALA A 31 3.73 -14.44 -9.37
N ASP A 32 4.27 -15.47 -8.72
CA ASP A 32 4.61 -15.43 -7.30
C ASP A 32 5.66 -14.36 -6.97
N CYS A 33 6.63 -14.16 -7.87
CA CYS A 33 7.65 -13.12 -7.71
C CYS A 33 7.07 -11.72 -7.91
N GLU A 34 6.21 -11.55 -8.92
CA GLU A 34 5.51 -10.29 -9.17
C GLU A 34 4.62 -9.92 -7.97
N GLU A 35 3.84 -10.87 -7.45
CA GLU A 35 2.99 -10.66 -6.27
C GLU A 35 3.82 -10.22 -5.05
N LYS A 36 4.94 -10.88 -4.77
CA LYS A 36 5.83 -10.51 -3.66
C LYS A 36 6.42 -9.10 -3.82
N MET A 37 6.81 -8.74 -5.04
CA MET A 37 7.31 -7.39 -5.33
C MET A 37 6.19 -6.35 -5.18
N GLU A 38 4.97 -6.64 -5.65
CA GLU A 38 3.80 -5.77 -5.49
C GLU A 38 3.41 -5.60 -4.03
N MET A 39 3.41 -6.66 -3.24
CA MET A 39 3.17 -6.58 -1.80
C MET A 39 4.19 -5.68 -1.09
N SER A 40 5.45 -5.72 -1.50
CA SER A 40 6.49 -4.83 -0.96
C SER A 40 6.24 -3.36 -1.33
N VAL A 41 5.73 -3.08 -2.53
CA VAL A 41 5.36 -1.72 -2.95
C VAL A 41 4.12 -1.23 -2.19
N LEU A 42 3.08 -2.07 -2.04
CA LEU A 42 1.89 -1.74 -1.26
C LEU A 42 2.24 -1.43 0.20
N HIS A 43 3.11 -2.22 0.81
CA HIS A 43 3.61 -1.95 2.16
C HIS A 43 4.31 -0.58 2.24
N LEU A 44 5.12 -0.23 1.23
CA LEU A 44 5.74 1.09 1.17
C LEU A 44 4.69 2.21 1.05
N GLU A 45 3.65 2.04 0.22
CA GLU A 45 2.55 3.01 0.11
C GLU A 45 1.87 3.23 1.46
N ASP A 46 1.59 2.16 2.20
CA ASP A 46 1.01 2.23 3.53
C ASP A 46 1.91 2.98 4.51
N VAL A 47 3.20 2.64 4.56
CA VAL A 47 4.18 3.32 5.42
C VAL A 47 4.29 4.81 5.06
N LEU A 48 4.38 5.13 3.76
CA LEU A 48 4.42 6.52 3.30
C LEU A 48 3.13 7.28 3.63
N SER A 49 1.96 6.63 3.65
CA SER A 49 0.69 7.25 4.05
C SER A 49 0.67 7.66 5.52
N HIS A 50 1.33 6.88 6.38
CA HIS A 50 1.47 7.15 7.81
C HIS A 50 2.49 8.27 8.11
N ILE A 51 3.44 8.52 7.20
CA ILE A 51 4.39 9.62 7.35
C ILE A 51 3.68 10.96 7.10
N ARG A 52 3.47 11.71 8.16
CA ARG A 52 2.71 12.97 8.18
C ARG A 52 3.54 14.10 7.60
N ALA A 53 3.18 14.57 6.41
CA ALA A 53 3.84 15.69 5.72
C ALA A 53 3.36 17.09 6.18
N GLY A 54 2.66 17.18 7.32
CA GLY A 54 2.10 18.46 7.81
C GLY A 54 0.81 18.90 7.13
N LYS A 55 0.26 18.10 6.22
CA LYS A 55 -1.09 18.30 5.68
C LYS A 55 -2.16 17.74 6.62
N ALA A 56 -3.31 18.40 6.62
CA ALA A 56 -4.51 17.94 7.32
C ALA A 56 -5.00 16.63 6.68
N ASN A 57 -4.77 15.51 7.34
CA ASN A 57 -5.27 14.22 6.91
C ASN A 57 -6.41 13.78 7.82
N ILE A 58 -7.55 13.44 7.24
CA ILE A 58 -8.75 12.99 7.97
C ILE A 58 -8.47 11.69 8.72
N HIS A 59 -7.60 10.82 8.19
CA HIS A 59 -7.24 9.53 8.83
C HIS A 59 -6.59 9.65 10.21
N ILE A 60 -6.11 10.85 10.58
CA ILE A 60 -5.61 11.12 11.94
C ILE A 60 -6.74 10.94 12.99
N LEU A 61 -7.97 11.17 12.57
CA LEU A 61 -9.15 11.15 13.44
C LEU A 61 -9.86 9.78 13.45
N ASP A 62 -9.49 8.85 12.57
CA ASP A 62 -10.13 7.52 12.47
C ASP A 62 -9.92 6.67 13.74
N GLU A 63 -8.80 6.89 14.43
CA GLU A 63 -8.47 6.19 15.69
C GLU A 63 -9.24 6.74 16.88
N ILE A 64 -9.83 7.96 16.76
CA ILE A 64 -10.50 8.63 17.88
C ILE A 64 -11.89 8.06 18.06
N ARG A 65 -12.13 7.49 19.25
CA ARG A 65 -13.43 7.00 19.67
C ARG A 65 -14.06 7.95 20.67
N VAL A 66 -15.29 8.29 20.44
CA VAL A 66 -16.07 9.22 21.27
C VAL A 66 -17.18 8.47 21.96
N ASN A 67 -17.41 8.75 23.24
CA ASN A 67 -18.52 8.19 23.97
C ASN A 67 -19.81 8.95 23.58
N SER A 68 -20.63 8.33 22.75
CA SER A 68 -21.95 8.83 22.37
C SER A 68 -23.01 7.99 23.06
N TYR A 69 -23.75 8.60 23.98
CA TYR A 69 -24.88 7.97 24.73
C TYR A 69 -24.53 6.60 25.36
N GLY A 70 -23.30 6.45 25.88
CA GLY A 70 -22.82 5.23 26.53
C GLY A 70 -22.18 4.20 25.62
N SER A 71 -22.09 4.47 24.31
CA SER A 71 -21.41 3.62 23.34
C SER A 71 -20.16 4.32 22.78
N MET A 72 -19.05 3.56 22.64
CA MET A 72 -17.83 4.05 22.01
C MET A 72 -17.97 3.96 20.48
N VAL A 73 -18.13 5.11 19.83
CA VAL A 73 -18.36 5.24 18.39
C VAL A 73 -17.19 6.00 17.75
N PRO A 74 -16.73 5.64 16.55
CA PRO A 74 -15.72 6.41 15.83
C PRO A 74 -16.24 7.82 15.52
N LEU A 75 -15.34 8.81 15.52
CA LEU A 75 -15.66 10.23 15.35
C LEU A 75 -16.41 10.53 14.03
N ASN A 76 -16.11 9.77 12.97
CA ASN A 76 -16.75 9.91 11.66
C ASN A 76 -18.27 9.65 11.67
N ASN A 77 -18.78 8.89 12.65
CA ASN A 77 -20.19 8.56 12.76
C ASN A 77 -21.02 9.63 13.51
N VAL A 78 -20.36 10.48 14.29
CA VAL A 78 -21.03 11.51 15.11
C VAL A 78 -20.79 12.93 14.63
N SER A 79 -19.91 13.10 13.63
CA SER A 79 -19.56 14.41 13.09
C SER A 79 -19.24 14.36 11.60
N ALA A 80 -19.46 15.48 10.90
CA ALA A 80 -18.98 15.71 9.56
C ALA A 80 -17.56 16.29 9.64
N ILE A 81 -16.57 15.58 9.05
CA ILE A 81 -15.18 15.99 9.01
C ILE A 81 -14.88 16.56 7.63
N THR A 82 -14.36 17.78 7.60
CA THR A 82 -13.98 18.46 6.36
C THR A 82 -12.60 19.10 6.51
N THR A 83 -11.88 19.24 5.42
CA THR A 83 -10.59 19.95 5.38
C THR A 83 -10.76 21.21 4.55
N PRO A 84 -11.16 22.35 5.15
CA PRO A 84 -11.31 23.61 4.43
C PRO A 84 -9.96 24.12 3.89
N ASP A 85 -8.89 23.88 4.62
CA ASP A 85 -7.53 24.29 4.28
C ASP A 85 -6.56 23.11 4.35
N ALA A 86 -5.41 23.24 3.71
CA ALA A 86 -4.37 22.20 3.71
C ALA A 86 -3.83 21.86 5.12
N ARG A 87 -4.06 22.73 6.12
CA ARG A 87 -3.55 22.58 7.50
C ARG A 87 -4.63 22.62 8.57
N THR A 88 -5.90 22.74 8.18
CA THR A 88 -7.01 22.86 9.13
C THR A 88 -8.00 21.73 8.89
N ILE A 89 -8.32 21.00 9.93
CA ILE A 89 -9.44 20.05 9.92
C ILE A 89 -10.60 20.69 10.66
N ALA A 90 -11.76 20.74 10.03
CA ALA A 90 -13.00 21.23 10.62
C ALA A 90 -13.90 20.03 10.93
N ILE A 91 -14.29 19.91 12.19
CA ILE A 91 -15.18 18.88 12.70
C ILE A 91 -16.50 19.55 13.07
N LYS A 92 -17.58 19.16 12.40
CA LYS A 92 -18.94 19.65 12.68
C LYS A 92 -19.77 18.53 13.28
N PRO A 93 -19.97 18.51 14.60
CA PRO A 93 -20.81 17.52 15.24
C PRO A 93 -22.27 17.65 14.82
N TRP A 94 -22.99 16.54 14.77
CA TRP A 94 -24.44 16.53 14.52
C TRP A 94 -25.24 17.08 15.70
N ASP A 95 -24.74 16.86 16.93
CA ASP A 95 -25.37 17.32 18.17
C ASP A 95 -24.47 18.30 18.93
N LYS A 96 -25.03 19.45 19.31
CA LYS A 96 -24.28 20.48 20.05
C LYS A 96 -23.81 20.00 21.44
N LYS A 97 -24.44 19.01 22.02
CA LYS A 97 -24.02 18.42 23.31
C LYS A 97 -22.74 17.61 23.20
N MET A 98 -22.35 17.21 21.99
CA MET A 98 -21.16 16.39 21.74
C MET A 98 -19.87 17.21 21.69
N PHE A 99 -19.93 18.55 21.57
CA PHE A 99 -18.73 19.39 21.50
C PHE A 99 -17.73 19.12 22.64
N PRO A 100 -18.10 19.19 23.92
CA PRO A 100 -17.14 18.99 25.01
C PRO A 100 -16.63 17.55 25.09
N ILE A 101 -17.44 16.59 24.65
CA ILE A 101 -17.06 15.17 24.65
C ILE A 101 -16.02 14.90 23.54
N ILE A 102 -16.24 15.46 22.35
CA ILE A 102 -15.33 15.35 21.21
C ILE A 102 -14.01 16.07 21.51
N GLU A 103 -14.08 17.29 22.06
CA GLU A 103 -12.90 18.07 22.44
C GLU A 103 -12.03 17.31 23.46
N LYS A 104 -12.66 16.76 24.49
CA LYS A 104 -11.96 15.93 25.48
C LYS A 104 -11.35 14.67 24.85
N ALA A 105 -12.08 13.97 23.99
CA ALA A 105 -11.59 12.77 23.31
C ALA A 105 -10.40 13.07 22.41
N ILE A 106 -10.35 14.24 21.75
CA ILE A 106 -9.21 14.69 20.93
C ILE A 106 -8.00 14.98 21.81
N ILE A 107 -8.18 15.64 22.96
CA ILE A 107 -7.10 15.93 23.91
C ILE A 107 -6.55 14.62 24.50
N ASP A 108 -7.42 13.71 24.90
CA ASP A 108 -7.06 12.42 25.50
C ASP A 108 -6.36 11.49 24.48
N SER A 109 -6.64 11.62 23.17
CA SER A 109 -6.06 10.78 22.11
C SER A 109 -4.59 11.11 21.77
N ASN A 110 -3.99 12.11 22.42
CA ASN A 110 -2.57 12.45 22.26
C ASN A 110 -2.13 12.79 20.81
N VAL A 111 -3.07 13.25 19.97
CA VAL A 111 -2.78 13.65 18.59
C VAL A 111 -1.82 14.84 18.53
N GLY A 112 -1.64 15.55 19.67
CA GLY A 112 -0.72 16.67 19.79
C GLY A 112 -1.23 17.97 19.13
N ILE A 113 -2.52 18.05 18.84
CA ILE A 113 -3.17 19.21 18.22
C ILE A 113 -4.21 19.74 19.22
N MET A 114 -4.16 21.04 19.52
CA MET A 114 -5.17 21.67 20.37
C MET A 114 -6.44 21.98 19.55
N PRO A 115 -7.63 21.51 19.99
CA PRO A 115 -8.88 21.86 19.35
C PRO A 115 -9.29 23.32 19.67
N GLU A 116 -9.67 24.07 18.65
CA GLU A 116 -10.29 25.40 18.78
C GLU A 116 -11.81 25.26 18.55
N ASN A 117 -12.61 25.60 19.54
CA ASN A 117 -14.06 25.50 19.48
C ASN A 117 -14.70 26.86 19.25
N ASN A 118 -15.43 27.02 18.14
CA ASN A 118 -16.19 28.23 17.81
C ASN A 118 -17.70 28.10 18.11
N GLY A 119 -18.14 27.03 18.79
CA GLY A 119 -19.56 26.78 19.11
C GLY A 119 -20.37 26.18 17.96
N GLU A 120 -19.88 26.16 16.73
CA GLU A 120 -20.50 25.53 15.56
C GLU A 120 -19.60 24.47 14.94
N VAL A 121 -18.27 24.67 15.01
CA VAL A 121 -17.26 23.81 14.39
C VAL A 121 -16.05 23.76 15.30
N ILE A 122 -15.49 22.56 15.50
CA ILE A 122 -14.19 22.39 16.14
C ILE A 122 -13.14 22.44 15.03
N ARG A 123 -12.19 23.37 15.15
CA ARG A 123 -11.08 23.50 14.22
C ARG A 123 -9.81 22.91 14.85
N LEU A 124 -9.13 22.07 14.08
CA LEU A 124 -7.83 21.50 14.44
C LEU A 124 -6.77 22.13 13.54
N GLY A 125 -6.00 23.06 14.10
CA GLY A 125 -4.87 23.70 13.40
C GLY A 125 -3.61 22.85 13.51
N ILE A 126 -3.10 22.35 12.39
CA ILE A 126 -1.85 21.60 12.36
C ILE A 126 -0.70 22.60 12.29
N PRO A 127 0.22 22.64 13.27
CA PRO A 127 1.34 23.55 13.25
C PRO A 127 2.25 23.29 12.03
N PRO A 128 2.85 24.33 11.44
CA PRO A 128 3.78 24.16 10.33
C PRO A 128 5.00 23.35 10.78
N LEU A 129 5.42 22.41 9.95
CA LEU A 129 6.66 21.67 10.22
C LEU A 129 7.87 22.59 10.10
N THR A 130 8.80 22.46 11.05
CA THR A 130 10.10 23.11 10.95
C THR A 130 10.92 22.49 9.80
N GLU A 131 11.85 23.24 9.21
CA GLU A 131 12.70 22.74 8.13
C GLU A 131 13.52 21.51 8.56
N ASP A 132 14.00 21.48 9.79
CA ASP A 132 14.74 20.32 10.31
C ASP A 132 13.85 19.06 10.34
N ARG A 133 12.61 19.20 10.78
CA ARG A 133 11.67 18.11 10.80
C ARG A 133 11.32 17.61 9.38
N ARG A 134 11.21 18.51 8.41
CA ARG A 134 11.01 18.12 7.00
C ARG A 134 12.20 17.33 6.47
N ARG A 135 13.43 17.74 6.79
CA ARG A 135 14.64 16.99 6.41
C ARG A 135 14.69 15.61 7.04
N ASP A 136 14.29 15.47 8.30
CA ASP A 136 14.27 14.17 8.97
C ASP A 136 13.20 13.25 8.38
N LEU A 137 12.00 13.77 8.07
CA LEU A 137 10.96 12.99 7.38
C LEU A 137 11.41 12.56 5.99
N THR A 138 12.11 13.42 5.24
CA THR A 138 12.67 13.04 3.94
C THR A 138 13.72 11.92 4.06
N LYS A 139 14.59 11.98 5.09
CA LYS A 139 15.54 10.89 5.36
C LYS A 139 14.82 9.59 5.70
N GLN A 140 13.75 9.67 6.50
CA GLN A 140 12.94 8.51 6.86
C GLN A 140 12.27 7.91 5.62
N CYS A 141 11.62 8.72 4.76
CA CYS A 141 11.04 8.25 3.50
C CYS A 141 12.07 7.57 2.59
N ASN A 142 13.28 8.15 2.49
CA ASN A 142 14.35 7.56 1.69
C ASN A 142 14.82 6.21 2.27
N LYS A 143 14.90 6.07 3.59
CA LYS A 143 15.26 4.82 4.25
C LYS A 143 14.23 3.72 3.95
N GLU A 144 12.95 4.00 4.13
CA GLU A 144 11.86 3.05 3.84
C GLU A 144 11.85 2.63 2.35
N ALA A 145 12.09 3.60 1.44
CA ALA A 145 12.20 3.30 0.01
C ALA A 145 13.40 2.39 -0.31
N GLU A 146 14.54 2.59 0.33
CA GLU A 146 15.69 1.69 0.15
C GLU A 146 15.44 0.29 0.73
N GLU A 147 14.76 0.18 1.86
CA GLU A 147 14.34 -1.11 2.43
C GLU A 147 13.40 -1.85 1.46
N CYS A 148 12.44 -1.15 0.86
CA CYS A 148 11.57 -1.71 -0.18
C CYS A 148 12.36 -2.17 -1.42
N LYS A 149 13.32 -1.37 -1.91
CA LYS A 149 14.18 -1.77 -3.04
C LYS A 149 15.02 -3.01 -2.72
N VAL A 150 15.48 -3.16 -1.48
CA VAL A 150 16.18 -4.38 -1.02
C VAL A 150 15.23 -5.58 -1.04
N ALA A 151 13.99 -5.42 -0.58
CA ALA A 151 12.99 -6.49 -0.63
C ALA A 151 12.68 -6.94 -2.07
N ILE A 152 12.54 -5.99 -3.00
CA ILE A 152 12.35 -6.26 -4.44
C ILE A 152 13.55 -7.02 -5.03
N ARG A 153 14.80 -6.61 -4.68
CA ARG A 153 16.02 -7.31 -5.13
C ARG A 153 16.09 -8.73 -4.58
N ASN A 154 15.69 -8.94 -3.33
CA ASN A 154 15.65 -10.27 -2.72
C ASN A 154 14.60 -11.16 -3.41
N ALA A 155 13.39 -10.64 -3.65
CA ALA A 155 12.35 -11.36 -4.38
C ALA A 155 12.81 -11.79 -5.79
N ARG A 156 13.54 -10.90 -6.50
CA ARG A 156 14.15 -11.25 -7.79
C ARG A 156 15.18 -12.36 -7.64
N ARG A 157 16.08 -12.27 -6.66
CA ARG A 157 17.12 -13.29 -6.43
C ARG A 157 16.52 -14.65 -6.11
N ASP A 158 15.50 -14.68 -5.26
CA ASP A 158 14.77 -15.90 -4.95
C ASP A 158 14.10 -16.51 -6.19
N GLY A 159 13.54 -15.67 -7.08
CA GLY A 159 12.99 -16.08 -8.36
C GLY A 159 14.04 -16.75 -9.26
N ILE A 160 15.19 -16.11 -9.44
CA ILE A 160 16.30 -16.65 -10.24
C ILE A 160 16.81 -17.99 -9.65
N GLU A 161 16.90 -18.09 -8.31
CA GLU A 161 17.30 -19.35 -7.67
C GLU A 161 16.31 -20.48 -7.92
N LYS A 162 15.01 -20.18 -7.92
CA LYS A 162 13.96 -21.15 -8.26
C LYS A 162 14.02 -21.59 -9.72
N LEU A 163 14.23 -20.65 -10.65
CA LEU A 163 14.42 -20.96 -12.08
C LEU A 163 15.65 -21.84 -12.31
N LYS A 164 16.77 -21.55 -11.66
CA LYS A 164 17.98 -22.40 -11.74
C LYS A 164 17.79 -23.78 -11.14
N LYS A 165 16.95 -23.96 -10.14
CA LYS A 165 16.58 -25.30 -9.64
C LYS A 165 15.73 -26.04 -10.67
N ALA A 166 14.78 -25.36 -11.33
CA ALA A 166 13.95 -25.95 -12.35
C ALA A 166 14.75 -26.45 -13.57
N ILE A 167 15.90 -25.85 -13.90
CA ILE A 167 16.82 -26.36 -14.93
C ILE A 167 17.36 -27.74 -14.56
N LYS A 168 17.72 -27.94 -13.29
CA LYS A 168 18.20 -29.24 -12.81
C LYS A 168 17.13 -30.32 -12.90
N ASP A 169 15.87 -29.91 -12.87
CA ASP A 169 14.69 -30.77 -13.03
C ASP A 169 14.25 -30.94 -14.49
N GLY A 170 15.04 -30.42 -15.47
CA GLY A 170 14.85 -30.65 -16.90
C GLY A 170 14.25 -29.51 -17.70
N LEU A 171 14.25 -28.28 -17.16
CA LEU A 171 13.84 -27.09 -17.92
C LEU A 171 14.91 -26.74 -18.99
N SER A 172 14.47 -26.27 -20.18
CA SER A 172 15.36 -25.78 -21.22
C SER A 172 16.05 -24.48 -20.81
N GLU A 173 17.35 -24.33 -21.10
CA GLU A 173 18.12 -23.11 -20.83
C GLU A 173 17.57 -21.86 -21.55
N ASP A 174 16.95 -22.01 -22.71
CA ASP A 174 16.38 -20.90 -23.46
C ASP A 174 15.13 -20.33 -22.74
N VAL A 175 14.30 -21.21 -22.19
CA VAL A 175 13.12 -20.81 -21.39
C VAL A 175 13.55 -20.10 -20.10
N GLU A 176 14.66 -20.53 -19.49
CA GLU A 176 15.21 -19.81 -18.32
C GLU A 176 15.63 -18.40 -18.65
N LYS A 177 16.40 -18.21 -19.75
CA LYS A 177 16.85 -16.88 -20.18
C LYS A 177 15.70 -15.93 -20.47
N ASP A 178 14.64 -16.44 -21.13
CA ASP A 178 13.42 -15.67 -21.38
C ASP A 178 12.74 -15.28 -20.07
N ALA A 179 12.60 -16.22 -19.14
CA ALA A 179 12.02 -15.97 -17.83
C ALA A 179 12.86 -15.00 -16.98
N GLU A 180 14.20 -15.06 -17.05
CA GLU A 180 15.08 -14.11 -16.39
C GLU A 180 14.93 -12.70 -16.96
N THR A 181 14.77 -12.56 -18.27
CA THR A 181 14.51 -11.26 -18.91
C THR A 181 13.15 -10.68 -18.54
N GLU A 182 12.12 -11.51 -18.43
CA GLU A 182 10.80 -11.09 -17.94
C GLU A 182 10.84 -10.66 -16.48
N LEU A 183 11.50 -11.42 -15.62
CA LEU A 183 11.69 -11.09 -14.20
C LEU A 183 12.45 -9.78 -14.03
N GLN A 184 13.45 -9.50 -14.91
CA GLN A 184 14.15 -8.23 -14.92
C GLN A 184 13.23 -7.07 -15.31
N LYS A 185 12.35 -7.24 -16.29
CA LYS A 185 11.38 -6.21 -16.69
C LYS A 185 10.39 -5.90 -15.56
N ILE A 186 9.90 -6.93 -14.86
CA ILE A 186 9.03 -6.77 -13.70
C ILE A 186 9.74 -5.99 -12.59
N HIS A 187 11.00 -6.40 -12.28
CA HIS A 187 11.82 -5.70 -11.29
C HIS A 187 11.97 -4.21 -11.62
N ASP A 188 12.34 -3.87 -12.86
CA ASP A 188 12.57 -2.50 -13.29
C ASP A 188 11.28 -1.67 -13.25
N LYS A 189 10.14 -2.28 -13.57
CA LYS A 189 8.81 -1.66 -13.46
C LYS A 189 8.48 -1.32 -12.00
N GLN A 190 8.73 -2.24 -11.07
CA GLN A 190 8.44 -2.01 -9.66
C GLN A 190 9.40 -0.99 -9.03
N VAL A 191 10.69 -1.01 -9.38
CA VAL A 191 11.66 0.01 -8.93
C VAL A 191 11.26 1.41 -9.40
N LYS A 192 10.80 1.57 -10.64
CA LYS A 192 10.28 2.85 -11.14
C LYS A 192 9.08 3.34 -10.34
N LYS A 193 8.12 2.46 -10.02
CA LYS A 193 6.98 2.81 -9.17
C LYS A 193 7.44 3.33 -7.80
N VAL A 194 8.40 2.64 -7.16
CA VAL A 194 8.98 3.08 -5.88
C VAL A 194 9.59 4.48 -5.98
N GLU A 195 10.32 4.75 -7.05
CA GLU A 195 10.94 6.07 -7.27
C GLU A 195 9.90 7.18 -7.52
N GLU A 196 8.85 6.88 -8.27
CA GLU A 196 7.73 7.81 -8.51
C GLU A 196 7.00 8.13 -7.21
N LEU A 197 6.66 7.13 -6.40
CA LEU A 197 6.03 7.30 -5.09
C LEU A 197 6.90 8.14 -4.14
N LEU A 198 8.21 7.85 -4.10
CA LEU A 198 9.16 8.60 -3.29
C LEU A 198 9.27 10.06 -3.75
N ALA A 199 9.34 10.30 -5.06
CA ALA A 199 9.43 11.66 -5.61
C ALA A 199 8.16 12.46 -5.32
N LEU A 200 6.98 11.85 -5.46
CA LEU A 200 5.70 12.47 -5.10
C LEU A 200 5.66 12.83 -3.62
N LYS A 201 6.07 11.91 -2.74
CA LYS A 201 6.06 12.15 -1.29
C LYS A 201 7.07 13.21 -0.86
N ASN A 202 8.26 13.20 -1.41
CA ASN A 202 9.27 14.23 -1.15
C ASN A 202 8.79 15.61 -1.60
N LYS A 203 8.17 15.70 -2.78
CA LYS A 203 7.54 16.96 -3.26
C LYS A 203 6.44 17.40 -2.32
N GLU A 204 5.62 16.48 -1.82
CA GLU A 204 4.56 16.77 -0.86
C GLU A 204 5.11 17.36 0.45
N ILE A 205 6.17 16.76 1.02
CA ILE A 205 6.83 17.23 2.25
C ILE A 205 7.43 18.63 2.07
N MET A 206 7.96 18.93 0.89
CA MET A 206 8.63 20.21 0.62
C MET A 206 7.66 21.34 0.26
N THR A 207 6.48 21.03 -0.32
CA THR A 207 5.50 22.06 -0.76
C THR A 207 4.54 22.52 0.33
N VAL A 208 4.50 21.91 1.50
CA VAL A 208 3.71 22.30 2.68
C VAL A 208 4.55 23.19 3.59
#